data_9895656888798b90f07c9e6bbd636c71
#
_entry.id   9895656888798b90f07c9e6bbd636c71
#
_cell.length_a   1.000
_cell.length_b   1.000
_cell.length_c   1.000
_cell.angle_alpha   90.00
_cell.angle_beta   90.00
_cell.angle_gamma   90.00
#
_symmetry.space_group_name_H-M   'P 1'
#
loop_
_entity.id
_entity.type
_entity.pdbx_description
1 polymer ?
#
loop_
_entity_poly.entity_id
_entity_poly.type
_entity_poly.pdbx_seq_one_letter_code
_entity_poly.pdbx_strand_id
1 'polypeptide(L)'
;HLETAKEHVPSIAFDIDEQINELLEEIQEAREKLTSYRELAEQYRTGEYTYHVRGKPFTVQTTTESLAHSNISRVALPNFADDGELFEWLTKENVPGYFPYTAGVFPFKRTDELSARMFAGEGEPERTNRRFHYLSQGQDYVRLSTAFDSVTLYGRDPALRPDIWGKVGNSGVSIATCDDAKRLYSGFDLCNSNPSVSMTINGPAPIILAFFLNAAIDQQIEKHLAEKGETLEPLDVAYRGELPEGHNGFGLGTVGRRGDELVDAETYSEIKARTLSTVRGTVQADILKEDQAQNTCIFSTPFALKLMGDVQQYYIDHNVRNHYSVSISGYHIAEAGANPITQLALTLANGFTYVEYYRSRGMDIDKFAPNLSFFFSN
;
A
#
# COMPACT_ATOMS: atom_id res chain seq x y z
N HIS A 1 14.43 -7.90 50.86
CA HIS A 1 14.47 -9.32 51.26
C HIS A 1 15.61 -10.08 50.58
N LEU A 2 15.84 -9.95 49.26
CA LEU A 2 16.92 -10.63 48.56
C LEU A 2 18.29 -10.20 49.03
N GLU A 3 18.55 -8.91 49.25
CA GLU A 3 19.77 -8.38 49.81
C GLU A 3 20.07 -8.97 51.23
N THR A 4 19.05 -9.04 52.06
CA THR A 4 19.15 -9.65 53.37
C THR A 4 19.45 -11.14 53.29
N ALA A 5 18.84 -11.87 52.35
CA ALA A 5 19.12 -13.27 52.12
C ALA A 5 20.58 -13.52 51.70
N LYS A 6 21.13 -12.65 50.86
CA LYS A 6 22.51 -12.70 50.40
C LYS A 6 23.53 -12.61 51.56
N GLU A 7 23.23 -11.77 52.54
CA GLU A 7 24.07 -11.65 53.75
C GLU A 7 24.07 -12.93 54.59
N HIS A 8 22.94 -13.66 54.62
CA HIS A 8 22.80 -14.85 55.46
C HIS A 8 23.22 -16.14 54.77
N VAL A 9 23.23 -16.18 53.45
CA VAL A 9 23.57 -17.39 52.66
C VAL A 9 24.51 -17.03 51.50
N PRO A 10 25.80 -16.79 51.77
CA PRO A 10 26.74 -16.35 50.75
C PRO A 10 26.95 -17.33 49.58
N SER A 11 26.62 -18.61 49.75
CA SER A 11 26.80 -19.64 48.70
C SER A 11 25.86 -19.49 47.51
N ILE A 12 24.76 -18.74 47.66
CA ILE A 12 23.78 -18.46 46.59
C ILE A 12 23.82 -16.99 46.18
N ALA A 13 24.88 -16.25 46.57
CA ALA A 13 24.98 -14.81 46.29
C ALA A 13 24.88 -14.48 44.81
N PHE A 14 25.44 -15.31 43.92
CA PHE A 14 25.36 -15.13 42.45
C PHE A 14 23.92 -15.22 41.94
N ASP A 15 23.21 -16.24 42.35
CA ASP A 15 21.79 -16.45 41.91
C ASP A 15 20.91 -15.33 42.45
N ILE A 16 21.18 -14.83 43.64
CA ILE A 16 20.45 -13.68 44.21
C ILE A 16 20.79 -12.39 43.47
N ASP A 17 22.03 -12.17 43.06
CA ASP A 17 22.43 -10.98 42.29
C ASP A 17 21.76 -11.01 40.89
N GLU A 18 21.65 -12.18 40.26
CA GLU A 18 20.90 -12.32 38.99
C GLU A 18 19.45 -11.98 39.17
N GLN A 19 18.78 -12.51 40.21
CA GLN A 19 17.37 -12.18 40.49
C GLN A 19 17.16 -10.69 40.85
N ILE A 20 18.08 -10.08 41.55
CA ILE A 20 18.02 -8.63 41.84
C ILE A 20 18.12 -7.82 40.55
N ASN A 21 19.02 -8.18 39.64
CA ASN A 21 19.15 -7.48 38.37
C ASN A 21 17.90 -7.63 37.50
N GLU A 22 17.35 -8.84 37.39
CA GLU A 22 16.08 -9.08 36.67
C GLU A 22 14.95 -8.21 37.23
N LEU A 23 14.77 -8.16 38.56
CA LEU A 23 13.74 -7.33 39.18
C LEU A 23 13.98 -5.83 38.98
N LEU A 24 15.25 -5.39 38.94
CA LEU A 24 15.57 -3.99 38.65
C LEU A 24 15.27 -3.61 37.21
N GLU A 25 15.51 -4.53 36.25
CA GLU A 25 15.13 -4.35 34.84
C GLU A 25 13.60 -4.26 34.69
N GLU A 26 12.84 -5.16 35.31
CA GLU A 26 11.37 -5.11 35.32
C GLU A 26 10.82 -3.82 35.90
N ILE A 27 11.37 -3.34 37.01
CA ILE A 27 10.97 -2.07 37.63
C ILE A 27 11.30 -0.89 36.70
N GLN A 28 12.43 -0.93 36.05
CA GLN A 28 12.82 0.12 35.10
C GLN A 28 11.86 0.15 33.91
N GLU A 29 11.54 -1.00 33.34
CA GLU A 29 10.58 -1.12 32.24
C GLU A 29 9.19 -0.60 32.63
N ALA A 30 8.73 -0.95 33.84
CA ALA A 30 7.45 -0.44 34.36
C ALA A 30 7.44 1.10 34.50
N ARG A 31 8.52 1.67 35.01
CA ARG A 31 8.67 3.13 35.15
C ARG A 31 8.69 3.85 33.80
N GLU A 32 9.38 3.27 32.83
CA GLU A 32 9.42 3.81 31.47
C GLU A 32 8.05 3.79 30.81
N LYS A 33 7.30 2.71 30.95
CA LYS A 33 5.90 2.61 30.45
C LYS A 33 4.99 3.67 31.09
N LEU A 34 5.07 3.85 32.42
CA LEU A 34 4.28 4.85 33.14
C LEU A 34 4.63 6.28 32.73
N THR A 35 5.94 6.55 32.56
CA THR A 35 6.41 7.88 32.14
C THR A 35 5.97 8.20 30.72
N SER A 36 6.17 7.27 29.77
CA SER A 36 5.76 7.41 28.38
C SER A 36 4.25 7.61 28.25
N TYR A 37 3.47 6.89 29.04
CA TYR A 37 2.03 7.08 29.07
C TYR A 37 1.63 8.48 29.59
N ARG A 38 2.27 8.98 30.64
CA ARG A 38 1.97 10.31 31.18
C ARG A 38 2.25 11.42 30.16
N GLU A 39 3.34 11.30 29.42
CA GLU A 39 3.69 12.22 28.34
C GLU A 39 2.65 12.16 27.21
N LEU A 40 2.25 10.95 26.81
CA LEU A 40 1.19 10.74 25.82
C LEU A 40 -0.16 11.29 26.29
N ALA A 41 -0.53 11.03 27.53
CA ALA A 41 -1.79 11.50 28.12
C ALA A 41 -1.86 13.03 28.14
N GLU A 42 -0.76 13.69 28.44
CA GLU A 42 -0.71 15.15 28.40
C GLU A 42 -0.89 15.68 26.97
N GLN A 43 -0.23 15.09 25.99
CA GLN A 43 -0.42 15.45 24.57
C GLN A 43 -1.88 15.27 24.14
N TYR A 44 -2.55 14.20 24.58
CA TYR A 44 -3.96 13.97 24.25
C TYR A 44 -4.92 14.97 24.91
N ARG A 45 -4.54 15.55 26.05
CA ARG A 45 -5.31 16.57 26.77
C ARG A 45 -5.13 17.99 26.21
N THR A 46 -4.01 18.28 25.55
CA THR A 46 -3.72 19.62 25.02
C THR A 46 -4.57 20.02 23.82
N GLY A 47 -5.33 19.10 23.26
CA GLY A 47 -6.18 19.34 22.09
C GLY A 47 -5.53 19.03 20.75
N GLU A 48 -4.21 18.86 20.72
CA GLU A 48 -3.45 18.55 19.52
C GLU A 48 -2.44 17.43 19.80
N TYR A 49 -2.32 16.50 18.85
CA TYR A 49 -1.34 15.43 18.88
C TYR A 49 -0.55 15.40 17.60
N THR A 50 0.78 15.44 17.70
CA THR A 50 1.68 15.40 16.55
C THR A 50 2.41 14.07 16.51
N TYR A 51 2.30 13.38 15.39
CA TYR A 51 3.04 12.16 15.10
C TYR A 51 3.82 12.28 13.79
N HIS A 52 4.83 11.45 13.59
CA HIS A 52 5.68 11.51 12.41
C HIS A 52 5.46 10.29 11.52
N VAL A 53 5.25 10.54 10.23
CA VAL A 53 5.20 9.50 9.21
C VAL A 53 6.32 9.74 8.21
N ARG A 54 7.27 8.83 8.15
CA ARG A 54 8.45 8.95 7.28
C ARG A 54 9.19 10.29 7.45
N GLY A 55 9.33 10.74 8.69
CA GLY A 55 10.00 11.99 9.06
C GLY A 55 9.19 13.27 8.85
N LYS A 56 7.98 13.19 8.32
CA LYS A 56 7.07 14.35 8.20
C LYS A 56 6.13 14.41 9.42
N PRO A 57 6.01 15.55 10.10
CA PRO A 57 5.07 15.71 11.20
C PRO A 57 3.62 15.81 10.68
N PHE A 58 2.71 15.17 11.39
CA PHE A 58 1.27 15.27 11.19
C PHE A 58 0.64 15.65 12.51
N THR A 59 -0.01 16.79 12.55
CA THR A 59 -0.74 17.27 13.72
C THR A 59 -2.24 17.03 13.54
N VAL A 60 -2.88 16.40 14.51
CA VAL A 60 -4.30 16.09 14.50
C VAL A 60 -4.98 16.60 15.77
N GLN A 61 -6.25 16.96 15.66
CA GLN A 61 -7.06 17.39 16.81
C GLN A 61 -7.45 16.20 17.67
N THR A 62 -7.22 16.28 18.97
CA THR A 62 -7.54 15.23 19.94
C THR A 62 -8.93 15.42 20.59
N THR A 63 -9.61 16.50 20.26
CA THR A 63 -10.95 16.83 20.77
C THR A 63 -11.94 17.02 19.62
N THR A 64 -13.22 16.91 19.95
CA THR A 64 -14.35 17.24 19.07
C THR A 64 -15.28 18.17 19.82
N GLU A 65 -15.74 19.24 19.19
CA GLU A 65 -16.71 20.16 19.77
C GLU A 65 -18.11 19.54 19.71
N SER A 66 -18.80 19.56 20.86
CA SER A 66 -20.19 19.11 20.96
C SER A 66 -21.15 20.20 20.47
N LEU A 67 -22.42 19.84 20.25
CA LEU A 67 -23.48 20.81 19.95
C LEU A 67 -23.66 21.88 21.01
N ALA A 68 -23.23 21.63 22.24
CA ALA A 68 -23.25 22.58 23.36
C ALA A 68 -21.93 23.38 23.47
N HIS A 69 -21.08 23.36 22.44
CA HIS A 69 -19.78 24.03 22.40
C HIS A 69 -18.79 23.58 23.48
N SER A 70 -18.94 22.36 23.99
CA SER A 70 -17.98 21.74 24.91
C SER A 70 -17.00 20.86 24.14
N ASN A 71 -15.73 20.93 24.50
CA ASN A 71 -14.72 20.05 23.93
C ASN A 71 -14.78 18.65 24.53
N ILE A 72 -14.98 17.65 23.72
CA ILE A 72 -15.00 16.23 24.08
C ILE A 72 -13.73 15.58 23.59
N SER A 73 -12.98 14.91 24.45
CA SER A 73 -11.81 14.14 24.08
C SER A 73 -12.20 12.95 23.20
N ARG A 74 -11.47 12.75 22.09
CA ARG A 74 -11.68 11.61 21.18
C ARG A 74 -11.23 10.28 21.77
N VAL A 75 -10.33 10.32 22.74
CA VAL A 75 -9.86 9.15 23.49
C VAL A 75 -10.18 9.36 24.95
N ALA A 76 -10.90 8.41 25.55
CA ALA A 76 -11.10 8.37 26.98
C ALA A 76 -9.81 7.86 27.65
N LEU A 77 -9.18 8.72 28.46
CA LEU A 77 -8.01 8.33 29.24
C LEU A 77 -8.47 7.90 30.64
N PRO A 78 -7.89 6.84 31.22
CA PRO A 78 -8.20 6.44 32.57
C PRO A 78 -7.74 7.51 33.58
N ASN A 79 -8.39 7.54 34.70
CA ASN A 79 -8.06 8.41 35.80
C ASN A 79 -7.84 7.59 37.08
N PHE A 80 -6.76 6.80 37.08
CA PHE A 80 -6.34 6.01 38.22
C PHE A 80 -5.54 6.87 39.18
N ALA A 81 -5.75 6.66 40.49
CA ALA A 81 -4.99 7.33 41.56
C ALA A 81 -3.69 6.60 41.87
N ASP A 82 -3.58 5.33 41.56
CA ASP A 82 -2.46 4.45 41.85
C ASP A 82 -1.70 4.02 40.56
N ASP A 83 -0.37 4.03 40.63
CA ASP A 83 0.49 3.64 39.52
C ASP A 83 0.39 2.15 39.23
N GLY A 84 0.06 1.30 40.20
CA GLY A 84 -0.13 -0.12 39.99
C GLY A 84 -1.37 -0.42 39.16
N GLU A 85 -2.51 0.24 39.44
CA GLU A 85 -3.71 0.13 38.62
C GLU A 85 -3.48 0.66 37.20
N LEU A 86 -2.77 1.77 37.07
CA LEU A 86 -2.38 2.31 35.77
C LEU A 86 -1.50 1.35 35.00
N PHE A 87 -0.49 0.76 35.65
CA PHE A 87 0.39 -0.22 35.00
C PHE A 87 -0.35 -1.48 34.58
N GLU A 88 -1.26 -1.99 35.43
CA GLU A 88 -2.12 -3.11 35.10
C GLU A 88 -2.97 -2.82 33.85
N TRP A 89 -3.58 -1.63 33.81
CA TRP A 89 -4.35 -1.20 32.65
C TRP A 89 -3.47 -1.07 31.38
N LEU A 90 -2.26 -0.48 31.48
CA LEU A 90 -1.33 -0.37 30.36
C LEU A 90 -0.91 -1.74 29.79
N THR A 91 -0.83 -2.76 30.63
CA THR A 91 -0.42 -4.11 30.22
C THR A 91 -1.56 -4.96 29.69
N LYS A 92 -2.83 -4.66 30.05
CA LYS A 92 -4.01 -5.44 29.67
C LYS A 92 -4.89 -4.79 28.61
N GLU A 93 -4.95 -3.46 28.58
CA GLU A 93 -5.84 -2.71 27.69
C GLU A 93 -5.09 -1.69 26.84
N ASN A 94 -4.45 -0.71 27.47
CA ASN A 94 -3.74 0.41 26.85
C ASN A 94 -4.64 1.34 26.01
N VAL A 95 -4.05 2.34 25.35
CA VAL A 95 -4.74 3.22 24.41
C VAL A 95 -4.76 2.65 23.00
N PRO A 96 -5.73 3.02 22.14
CA PRO A 96 -5.80 2.54 20.77
C PRO A 96 -4.49 2.77 20.00
N GLY A 97 -3.99 1.71 19.35
CA GLY A 97 -2.74 1.73 18.59
C GLY A 97 -1.50 1.33 19.39
N TYR A 98 -1.61 1.12 20.71
CA TYR A 98 -0.54 0.64 21.57
C TYR A 98 -0.87 -0.77 22.10
N PHE A 99 0.13 -1.65 22.08
CA PHE A 99 -0.05 -3.03 22.56
C PHE A 99 -0.51 -3.01 24.04
N PRO A 100 -1.50 -3.84 24.44
CA PRO A 100 -2.19 -4.88 23.68
C PRO A 100 -3.39 -4.41 22.83
N TYR A 101 -3.80 -3.14 22.88
CA TYR A 101 -4.90 -2.61 22.09
C TYR A 101 -4.47 -2.28 20.67
N THR A 102 -4.09 -3.29 19.92
CA THR A 102 -3.62 -3.14 18.53
C THR A 102 -4.73 -3.18 17.49
N ALA A 103 -5.91 -3.72 17.89
CA ALA A 103 -7.08 -3.74 17.04
C ALA A 103 -7.89 -2.47 17.26
N GLY A 104 -8.19 -1.78 16.20
CA GLY A 104 -9.02 -0.62 16.26
C GLY A 104 -8.55 0.48 15.34
N VAL A 105 -9.45 1.38 15.10
CA VAL A 105 -9.17 2.55 14.28
C VAL A 105 -8.30 3.49 15.10
N PHE A 106 -7.16 3.91 14.56
CA PHE A 106 -6.36 4.98 15.13
C PHE A 106 -7.28 6.19 15.40
N PRO A 107 -7.44 6.63 16.68
CA PRO A 107 -8.52 7.54 17.07
C PRO A 107 -8.40 8.94 16.49
N PHE A 108 -7.20 9.29 16.01
CA PHE A 108 -6.91 10.57 15.41
C PHE A 108 -6.83 10.47 13.89
N LYS A 109 -7.79 9.77 13.28
CA LYS A 109 -7.99 9.91 11.84
C LYS A 109 -8.14 11.38 11.50
N ARG A 110 -7.57 11.77 10.37
CA ARG A 110 -7.77 13.11 9.80
C ARG A 110 -9.26 13.43 9.77
N THR A 111 -9.61 14.62 10.20
CA THR A 111 -11.00 15.14 10.11
C THR A 111 -11.41 15.33 8.66
N ASP A 112 -10.44 15.63 7.81
CA ASP A 112 -10.58 15.68 6.37
C ASP A 112 -10.37 14.24 5.88
N GLU A 113 -11.43 13.50 5.79
CA GLU A 113 -11.40 12.19 5.15
C GLU A 113 -11.15 12.42 3.66
N LEU A 114 -9.86 12.55 3.34
CA LEU A 114 -9.41 12.64 1.98
C LEU A 114 -9.72 11.32 1.32
N SER A 115 -10.74 11.42 0.53
CA SER A 115 -11.18 10.51 -0.50
C SER A 115 -11.10 9.05 -0.16
N ALA A 116 -12.25 8.51 -0.16
CA ALA A 116 -12.44 7.11 -0.47
C ALA A 116 -11.47 6.67 -1.58
N ARG A 117 -10.89 5.48 -1.40
CA ARG A 117 -10.18 4.80 -2.48
C ARG A 117 -11.10 4.78 -3.70
N MET A 118 -10.71 5.46 -4.77
CA MET A 118 -11.43 5.37 -6.03
C MET A 118 -11.18 3.99 -6.61
N PHE A 119 -12.25 3.22 -6.75
CA PHE A 119 -12.24 1.95 -7.43
C PHE A 119 -13.11 2.09 -8.66
N ALA A 120 -12.50 2.03 -9.83
CA ALA A 120 -13.20 2.15 -11.09
C ALA A 120 -12.61 1.24 -12.15
N GLY A 121 -13.45 0.85 -13.08
CA GLY A 121 -13.08 0.08 -14.25
C GLY A 121 -14.33 -0.25 -15.04
N GLU A 122 -14.45 0.37 -16.20
CA GLU A 122 -15.54 0.13 -17.14
C GLU A 122 -15.13 0.56 -18.55
N GLY A 123 -15.58 -0.21 -19.53
CA GLY A 123 -15.46 0.13 -20.92
C GLY A 123 -14.03 0.24 -21.44
N GLU A 124 -13.81 1.22 -22.27
CA GLU A 124 -12.50 1.59 -22.81
C GLU A 124 -11.68 2.42 -21.82
N PRO A 125 -10.36 2.54 -22.00
CA PRO A 125 -9.48 3.29 -21.12
C PRO A 125 -9.93 4.71 -20.86
N GLU A 126 -10.35 5.43 -21.88
CA GLU A 126 -10.77 6.83 -21.80
C GLU A 126 -12.04 7.01 -20.95
N ARG A 127 -12.95 6.05 -20.98
CA ARG A 127 -14.14 6.09 -20.13
C ARG A 127 -13.78 5.97 -18.64
N THR A 128 -12.90 5.07 -18.31
CA THR A 128 -12.39 4.93 -16.93
C THR A 128 -11.52 6.11 -16.54
N ASN A 129 -10.68 6.65 -17.44
CA ASN A 129 -9.90 7.85 -17.21
C ASN A 129 -10.81 9.06 -16.89
N ARG A 130 -11.87 9.31 -17.65
CA ARG A 130 -12.84 10.38 -17.36
C ARG A 130 -13.45 10.22 -15.96
N ARG A 131 -13.77 8.99 -15.56
CA ARG A 131 -14.28 8.72 -14.22
C ARG A 131 -13.25 8.99 -13.14
N PHE A 132 -11.98 8.64 -13.35
CA PHE A 132 -10.90 8.96 -12.44
C PHE A 132 -10.75 10.48 -12.25
N HIS A 133 -10.73 11.25 -13.34
CA HIS A 133 -10.65 12.71 -13.26
C HIS A 133 -11.85 13.32 -12.55
N TYR A 134 -13.06 12.86 -12.86
CA TYR A 134 -14.29 13.33 -12.21
C TYR A 134 -14.26 13.10 -10.70
N LEU A 135 -13.83 11.92 -10.26
CA LEU A 135 -13.81 11.56 -8.84
C LEU A 135 -12.63 12.18 -8.08
N SER A 136 -11.58 12.63 -8.77
CA SER A 136 -10.39 13.23 -8.15
C SER A 136 -10.45 14.75 -8.04
N GLN A 137 -11.49 15.38 -8.54
CA GLN A 137 -11.66 16.83 -8.46
C GLN A 137 -11.61 17.31 -7.01
N GLY A 138 -10.77 18.32 -6.74
CA GLY A 138 -10.64 18.92 -5.42
C GLY A 138 -9.92 18.07 -4.37
N GLN A 139 -9.25 16.99 -4.78
CA GLN A 139 -8.54 16.11 -3.87
C GLN A 139 -7.02 16.27 -3.96
N ASP A 140 -6.35 16.42 -2.81
CA ASP A 140 -4.89 16.54 -2.74
C ASP A 140 -4.17 15.21 -3.02
N TYR A 141 -4.81 14.07 -2.70
CA TYR A 141 -4.25 12.74 -2.89
C TYR A 141 -5.23 11.86 -3.66
N VAL A 142 -4.75 11.27 -4.73
CA VAL A 142 -5.56 10.45 -5.64
C VAL A 142 -5.11 8.99 -5.57
N ARG A 143 -6.04 8.08 -5.30
CA ARG A 143 -5.80 6.64 -5.29
C ARG A 143 -6.60 5.98 -6.42
N LEU A 144 -5.92 5.73 -7.53
CA LEU A 144 -6.50 5.13 -8.73
C LEU A 144 -6.52 3.60 -8.58
N SER A 145 -7.56 3.06 -7.95
CA SER A 145 -7.76 1.62 -7.90
C SER A 145 -8.49 1.17 -9.15
N THR A 146 -7.82 0.33 -9.95
CA THR A 146 -8.30 -0.08 -11.27
C THR A 146 -8.84 -1.50 -11.23
N ALA A 147 -10.09 -1.68 -11.64
CA ALA A 147 -10.69 -2.97 -11.96
C ALA A 147 -10.53 -3.25 -13.45
N PHE A 148 -10.07 -4.44 -13.80
CA PHE A 148 -9.95 -4.89 -15.17
C PHE A 148 -11.09 -5.83 -15.53
N ASP A 149 -11.54 -5.81 -16.79
CA ASP A 149 -12.55 -6.72 -17.29
C ASP A 149 -12.05 -8.17 -17.33
N SER A 150 -12.97 -9.12 -17.51
CA SER A 150 -12.60 -10.54 -17.53
C SER A 150 -11.70 -10.90 -18.72
N VAL A 151 -11.77 -10.17 -19.83
CA VAL A 151 -10.89 -10.41 -20.98
C VAL A 151 -9.45 -10.07 -20.65
N THR A 152 -9.21 -8.92 -20.02
CA THR A 152 -7.90 -8.52 -19.49
C THR A 152 -7.43 -9.46 -18.38
N LEU A 153 -8.31 -9.84 -17.45
CA LEU A 153 -7.98 -10.74 -16.33
C LEU A 153 -7.57 -12.15 -16.79
N TYR A 154 -8.03 -12.59 -17.95
CA TYR A 154 -7.60 -13.85 -18.56
C TYR A 154 -6.42 -13.69 -19.54
N GLY A 155 -5.85 -12.50 -19.66
CA GLY A 155 -4.72 -12.24 -20.57
C GLY A 155 -5.08 -12.43 -22.04
N ARG A 156 -6.31 -12.06 -22.42
CA ARG A 156 -6.84 -12.17 -23.77
C ARG A 156 -7.05 -10.81 -24.40
N ASP A 157 -7.02 -10.78 -25.72
CA ASP A 157 -7.36 -9.59 -26.48
C ASP A 157 -8.89 -9.47 -26.68
N PRO A 158 -9.42 -8.24 -26.72
CA PRO A 158 -10.82 -8.00 -27.07
C PRO A 158 -11.10 -8.47 -28.48
N ALA A 159 -12.23 -9.13 -28.70
CA ALA A 159 -12.65 -9.62 -30.01
C ALA A 159 -14.18 -9.65 -30.13
N LEU A 160 -14.65 -9.69 -31.37
CA LEU A 160 -16.10 -9.76 -31.70
C LEU A 160 -16.67 -11.18 -31.56
N ARG A 161 -15.99 -12.09 -30.93
CA ARG A 161 -16.46 -13.46 -30.71
C ARG A 161 -17.65 -13.49 -29.74
N PRO A 162 -18.65 -14.36 -29.98
CA PRO A 162 -19.85 -14.42 -29.13
C PRO A 162 -19.55 -14.73 -27.66
N ASP A 163 -18.50 -15.49 -27.36
CA ASP A 163 -18.11 -15.90 -26.02
C ASP A 163 -17.49 -14.77 -25.18
N ILE A 164 -16.99 -13.71 -25.83
CA ILE A 164 -16.36 -12.57 -25.12
C ILE A 164 -16.99 -11.22 -25.42
N TRP A 165 -17.86 -11.13 -26.43
CA TRP A 165 -18.49 -9.87 -26.86
C TRP A 165 -19.08 -9.05 -25.72
N GLY A 166 -19.90 -9.67 -24.86
CA GLY A 166 -20.55 -8.99 -23.75
C GLY A 166 -19.67 -8.82 -22.49
N LYS A 167 -18.40 -9.23 -22.55
CA LYS A 167 -17.46 -9.18 -21.42
C LYS A 167 -16.42 -8.08 -21.56
N VAL A 168 -16.21 -7.59 -22.78
CA VAL A 168 -15.25 -6.51 -23.06
C VAL A 168 -15.74 -5.23 -22.41
N GLY A 169 -14.94 -4.69 -21.47
CA GLY A 169 -15.28 -3.47 -20.73
C GLY A 169 -16.40 -3.62 -19.71
N ASN A 170 -16.87 -4.85 -19.44
CA ASN A 170 -17.90 -5.12 -18.46
C ASN A 170 -17.27 -5.45 -17.10
N SER A 171 -17.73 -4.80 -16.03
CA SER A 171 -17.23 -4.94 -14.65
C SER A 171 -15.72 -4.66 -14.50
N GLY A 172 -15.13 -3.92 -15.42
CA GLY A 172 -13.74 -3.56 -15.44
C GLY A 172 -13.36 -2.87 -16.74
N VAL A 173 -12.21 -2.22 -16.77
CA VAL A 173 -11.66 -1.60 -17.98
C VAL A 173 -10.95 -2.64 -18.83
N SER A 174 -11.13 -2.55 -20.15
CA SER A 174 -10.41 -3.40 -21.12
C SER A 174 -9.07 -2.78 -21.46
N ILE A 175 -7.98 -3.48 -21.18
CA ILE A 175 -6.60 -3.06 -21.45
C ILE A 175 -5.92 -4.19 -22.24
N ALA A 176 -5.58 -3.92 -23.49
CA ALA A 176 -4.93 -4.89 -24.37
C ALA A 176 -3.53 -4.46 -24.81
N THR A 177 -3.23 -3.16 -24.71
CA THR A 177 -1.96 -2.59 -25.19
C THR A 177 -1.34 -1.63 -24.17
N CYS A 178 -0.06 -1.31 -24.36
CA CYS A 178 0.61 -0.27 -23.59
C CYS A 178 -0.06 1.11 -23.77
N ASP A 179 -0.54 1.41 -24.99
CA ASP A 179 -1.23 2.66 -25.25
C ASP A 179 -2.57 2.78 -24.52
N ASP A 180 -3.25 1.67 -24.25
CA ASP A 180 -4.44 1.67 -23.41
C ASP A 180 -4.10 2.07 -21.96
N ALA A 181 -2.97 1.60 -21.44
CA ALA A 181 -2.49 2.02 -20.12
C ALA A 181 -2.08 3.50 -20.10
N LYS A 182 -1.46 4.01 -21.16
CA LYS A 182 -1.15 5.44 -21.30
C LYS A 182 -2.43 6.29 -21.27
N ARG A 183 -3.47 5.91 -22.03
CA ARG A 183 -4.77 6.60 -22.01
C ARG A 183 -5.44 6.53 -20.65
N LEU A 184 -5.43 5.35 -20.03
CA LEU A 184 -6.07 5.12 -18.73
C LEU A 184 -5.53 6.04 -17.64
N TYR A 185 -4.23 6.27 -17.60
CA TYR A 185 -3.56 7.06 -16.57
C TYR A 185 -3.12 8.44 -17.05
N SER A 186 -3.53 8.88 -18.25
CA SER A 186 -3.22 10.21 -18.75
C SER A 186 -3.81 11.32 -17.85
N GLY A 187 -3.13 12.45 -17.81
CA GLY A 187 -3.48 13.58 -16.95
C GLY A 187 -3.04 13.43 -15.48
N PHE A 188 -2.54 12.25 -15.08
CA PHE A 188 -1.96 12.00 -13.76
C PHE A 188 -0.46 11.74 -13.89
N ASP A 189 0.39 12.54 -13.23
CA ASP A 189 1.83 12.28 -13.18
C ASP A 189 2.11 11.11 -12.22
N LEU A 190 2.35 9.91 -12.77
CA LEU A 190 2.55 8.67 -12.01
C LEU A 190 3.81 8.67 -11.12
N CYS A 191 4.71 9.62 -11.33
CA CYS A 191 5.91 9.82 -10.52
C CYS A 191 5.75 10.93 -9.47
N ASN A 192 4.61 11.61 -9.44
CA ASN A 192 4.30 12.56 -8.38
C ASN A 192 3.96 11.82 -7.07
N SER A 193 4.09 12.53 -5.94
CA SER A 193 3.72 12.00 -4.63
C SER A 193 2.20 11.82 -4.44
N ASN A 194 1.39 12.48 -5.25
CA ASN A 194 -0.07 12.53 -5.08
C ASN A 194 -0.79 11.27 -5.62
N PRO A 195 -0.61 10.82 -6.88
CA PRO A 195 -1.29 9.63 -7.35
C PRO A 195 -0.63 8.36 -6.86
N SER A 196 -1.46 7.38 -6.53
CA SER A 196 -1.07 6.01 -6.25
C SER A 196 -2.00 5.07 -7.01
N VAL A 197 -1.44 4.14 -7.77
CA VAL A 197 -2.21 3.20 -8.57
C VAL A 197 -2.29 1.85 -7.88
N SER A 198 -3.48 1.25 -7.83
CA SER A 198 -3.67 -0.12 -7.37
C SER A 198 -4.33 -0.92 -8.47
N MET A 199 -3.68 -1.97 -8.92
CA MET A 199 -4.12 -2.81 -10.04
C MET A 199 -4.66 -4.14 -9.52
N THR A 200 -5.98 -4.35 -9.66
CA THR A 200 -6.65 -5.58 -9.26
C THR A 200 -6.53 -6.63 -10.36
N ILE A 201 -5.40 -7.34 -10.36
CA ILE A 201 -5.08 -8.36 -11.36
C ILE A 201 -4.17 -9.43 -10.75
N ASN A 202 -4.30 -10.67 -11.17
CA ASN A 202 -3.54 -11.81 -10.66
C ASN A 202 -2.73 -12.50 -11.77
N GLY A 203 -3.26 -13.49 -12.48
CA GLY A 203 -2.52 -14.29 -13.46
C GLY A 203 -1.71 -13.46 -14.48
N PRO A 204 -2.32 -12.57 -15.25
CA PRO A 204 -1.62 -11.74 -16.23
C PRO A 204 -1.01 -10.46 -15.64
N ALA A 205 -0.84 -10.37 -14.33
CA ALA A 205 -0.27 -9.21 -13.65
C ALA A 205 1.07 -8.72 -14.24
N PRO A 206 2.02 -9.57 -14.65
CA PRO A 206 3.25 -9.10 -15.27
C PRO A 206 3.05 -8.29 -16.54
N ILE A 207 2.01 -8.62 -17.35
CA ILE A 207 1.68 -7.89 -18.57
C ILE A 207 1.18 -6.48 -18.24
N ILE A 208 0.19 -6.39 -17.37
CA ILE A 208 -0.39 -5.11 -16.97
C ILE A 208 0.61 -4.24 -16.20
N LEU A 209 1.43 -4.86 -15.36
CA LEU A 209 2.53 -4.16 -14.70
C LEU A 209 3.53 -3.59 -15.71
N ALA A 210 3.89 -4.35 -16.74
CA ALA A 210 4.77 -3.86 -17.79
C ALA A 210 4.14 -2.68 -18.55
N PHE A 211 2.86 -2.74 -18.88
CA PHE A 211 2.15 -1.61 -19.51
C PHE A 211 2.13 -0.38 -18.61
N PHE A 212 1.84 -0.54 -17.33
CA PHE A 212 1.84 0.54 -16.35
C PHE A 212 3.22 1.19 -16.19
N LEU A 213 4.28 0.40 -16.03
CA LEU A 213 5.64 0.91 -15.88
C LEU A 213 6.12 1.63 -17.15
N ASN A 214 5.81 1.09 -18.35
CA ASN A 214 6.12 1.78 -19.59
C ASN A 214 5.32 3.07 -19.76
N ALA A 215 4.04 3.09 -19.41
CA ALA A 215 3.24 4.31 -19.43
C ALA A 215 3.86 5.39 -18.51
N ALA A 216 4.32 5.01 -17.32
CA ALA A 216 4.98 5.92 -16.40
C ALA A 216 6.33 6.45 -16.95
N ILE A 217 7.15 5.59 -17.58
CA ILE A 217 8.41 5.98 -18.20
C ILE A 217 8.14 6.96 -19.35
N ASP A 218 7.20 6.64 -20.22
CA ASP A 218 6.87 7.47 -21.38
C ASP A 218 6.29 8.83 -20.97
N GLN A 219 5.52 8.91 -19.88
CA GLN A 219 5.11 10.19 -19.28
C GLN A 219 6.31 11.05 -18.84
N GLN A 220 7.32 10.45 -18.24
CA GLN A 220 8.50 11.20 -17.80
C GLN A 220 9.40 11.60 -18.98
N ILE A 221 9.37 10.86 -20.08
CA ILE A 221 10.02 11.25 -21.33
C ILE A 221 9.29 12.47 -21.95
N GLU A 222 7.96 12.44 -22.04
CA GLU A 222 7.15 13.57 -22.49
C GLU A 222 7.46 14.82 -21.67
N LYS A 223 7.54 14.71 -20.36
CA LYS A 223 7.90 15.79 -19.45
C LYS A 223 9.30 16.33 -19.71
N HIS A 224 10.27 15.44 -19.88
CA HIS A 224 11.66 15.80 -20.19
C HIS A 224 11.78 16.57 -21.52
N LEU A 225 11.07 16.15 -22.56
CA LEU A 225 11.04 16.84 -23.83
C LEU A 225 10.40 18.22 -23.71
N ALA A 226 9.28 18.32 -22.99
CA ALA A 226 8.62 19.58 -22.71
C ALA A 226 9.53 20.58 -21.95
N GLU A 227 10.30 20.11 -20.98
CA GLU A 227 11.31 20.90 -20.25
C GLU A 227 12.43 21.42 -21.17
N LYS A 228 12.72 20.71 -22.26
CA LYS A 228 13.66 21.13 -23.31
C LYS A 228 13.02 22.05 -24.38
N GLY A 229 11.72 22.31 -24.28
CA GLY A 229 10.97 23.11 -25.25
C GLY A 229 10.47 22.32 -26.46
N GLU A 230 10.53 20.98 -26.40
CA GLU A 230 10.03 20.06 -27.41
C GLU A 230 8.68 19.50 -26.98
N THR A 231 7.59 20.05 -27.47
CA THR A 231 6.24 19.57 -27.14
C THR A 231 5.83 18.44 -28.09
N LEU A 232 5.44 17.32 -27.52
CA LEU A 232 4.86 16.20 -28.27
C LEU A 232 3.36 16.45 -28.45
N GLU A 233 2.96 16.85 -29.65
CA GLU A 233 1.54 16.94 -29.97
C GLU A 233 0.89 15.56 -29.99
N PRO A 234 -0.23 15.34 -29.28
CA PRO A 234 -0.97 14.10 -29.33
C PRO A 234 -1.45 13.78 -30.77
N LEU A 235 -1.41 12.51 -31.13
CA LEU A 235 -2.03 12.07 -32.38
C LEU A 235 -3.55 12.14 -32.28
N ASP A 236 -4.25 12.28 -33.41
CA ASP A 236 -5.74 12.33 -33.45
C ASP A 236 -6.40 11.15 -32.75
N VAL A 237 -5.75 10.01 -32.74
CA VAL A 237 -6.22 8.77 -32.09
C VAL A 237 -5.78 8.61 -30.64
N ALA A 238 -5.06 9.60 -30.08
CA ALA A 238 -4.49 9.49 -28.74
C ALA A 238 -5.57 9.39 -27.65
N TYR A 239 -6.70 10.05 -27.83
CA TYR A 239 -7.81 10.02 -26.87
C TYR A 239 -9.15 10.13 -27.61
N ARG A 240 -10.12 9.29 -27.25
CA ARG A 240 -11.45 9.30 -27.85
C ARG A 240 -12.39 10.20 -27.06
N GLY A 241 -12.97 11.18 -27.74
CA GLY A 241 -13.90 12.14 -27.16
C GLY A 241 -13.18 13.32 -26.48
N GLU A 242 -13.93 14.13 -25.76
CA GLU A 242 -13.43 15.29 -25.08
C GLU A 242 -12.64 14.92 -23.83
N LEU A 243 -11.58 15.69 -23.54
CA LEU A 243 -10.83 15.53 -22.30
C LEU A 243 -11.70 15.98 -21.11
N PRO A 244 -11.68 15.26 -20.00
CA PRO A 244 -12.43 15.62 -18.81
C PRO A 244 -11.87 16.90 -18.16
N GLU A 245 -12.69 17.56 -17.38
CA GLU A 245 -12.24 18.71 -16.57
C GLU A 245 -11.07 18.33 -15.66
N GLY A 246 -10.05 19.17 -15.63
CA GLY A 246 -8.81 18.95 -14.89
C GLY A 246 -7.77 18.07 -15.61
N HIS A 247 -8.09 17.54 -16.79
CA HIS A 247 -7.12 16.81 -17.62
C HIS A 247 -6.29 17.81 -18.45
N ASN A 248 -4.98 17.77 -18.25
CA ASN A 248 -4.03 18.70 -18.90
C ASN A 248 -3.37 18.15 -20.18
N GLY A 249 -3.80 16.98 -20.67
CA GLY A 249 -3.21 16.31 -21.83
C GLY A 249 -1.93 15.50 -21.55
N PHE A 250 -1.38 15.59 -20.35
CA PHE A 250 -0.12 14.93 -19.99
C PHE A 250 -0.21 13.39 -20.16
N GLY A 251 0.82 12.80 -20.79
CA GLY A 251 0.89 11.39 -21.11
C GLY A 251 0.27 11.02 -22.47
N LEU A 252 -0.47 11.92 -23.12
CA LEU A 252 -1.08 11.64 -24.43
C LEU A 252 -0.12 11.84 -25.61
N GLY A 253 0.91 12.66 -25.46
CA GLY A 253 1.91 12.91 -26.51
C GLY A 253 2.70 11.66 -26.90
N THR A 254 2.77 10.67 -26.01
CA THR A 254 3.47 9.40 -26.25
C THR A 254 2.58 8.25 -26.70
N VAL A 255 1.26 8.44 -26.81
CA VAL A 255 0.35 7.42 -27.35
C VAL A 255 0.66 7.17 -28.83
N GLY A 256 0.83 5.91 -29.19
CA GLY A 256 1.25 5.49 -30.53
C GLY A 256 2.74 5.70 -30.82
N ARG A 257 3.55 6.06 -29.82
CA ARG A 257 4.99 6.27 -29.91
C ARG A 257 5.70 5.46 -28.84
N ARG A 258 6.96 5.14 -29.07
CA ARG A 258 7.82 4.46 -28.10
C ARG A 258 8.76 5.46 -27.49
N GLY A 259 8.83 5.53 -26.18
CA GLY A 259 9.69 6.48 -25.47
C GLY A 259 11.18 6.28 -25.75
N ASP A 260 11.62 5.03 -25.94
CA ASP A 260 13.01 4.70 -26.30
C ASP A 260 13.43 5.14 -27.72
N GLU A 261 12.49 5.56 -28.56
CA GLU A 261 12.73 6.11 -29.88
C GLU A 261 12.71 7.65 -29.90
N LEU A 262 12.22 8.27 -28.81
CA LEU A 262 12.07 9.74 -28.71
C LEU A 262 13.28 10.45 -28.11
N VAL A 263 14.13 9.73 -27.42
CA VAL A 263 15.35 10.23 -26.77
C VAL A 263 16.50 9.27 -27.01
N ASP A 264 17.73 9.71 -26.81
CA ASP A 264 18.91 8.84 -26.90
C ASP A 264 18.91 7.79 -25.78
N ALA A 265 19.70 6.71 -25.97
CA ALA A 265 19.73 5.56 -25.07
C ALA A 265 20.19 5.90 -23.64
N GLU A 266 21.09 6.88 -23.48
CA GLU A 266 21.59 7.30 -22.17
C GLU A 266 20.48 8.04 -21.40
N THR A 267 19.87 9.05 -22.03
CA THR A 267 18.71 9.79 -21.51
C THR A 267 17.55 8.85 -21.17
N TYR A 268 17.24 7.88 -22.04
CA TYR A 268 16.21 6.87 -21.77
C TYR A 268 16.53 6.07 -20.51
N SER A 269 17.76 5.60 -20.36
CA SER A 269 18.19 4.79 -19.21
C SER A 269 18.09 5.56 -17.90
N GLU A 270 18.49 6.83 -17.90
CA GLU A 270 18.39 7.70 -16.72
C GLU A 270 16.94 7.96 -16.31
N ILE A 271 16.08 8.32 -17.27
CA ILE A 271 14.66 8.57 -17.04
C ILE A 271 13.99 7.29 -16.51
N LYS A 272 14.26 6.14 -17.15
CA LYS A 272 13.75 4.84 -16.70
C LYS A 272 14.16 4.53 -15.28
N ALA A 273 15.43 4.66 -14.92
CA ALA A 273 15.92 4.37 -13.56
C ALA A 273 15.25 5.28 -12.51
N ARG A 274 15.15 6.59 -12.80
CA ARG A 274 14.47 7.56 -11.93
C ARG A 274 12.99 7.23 -11.79
N THR A 275 12.30 6.93 -12.88
CA THR A 275 10.87 6.58 -12.89
C THR A 275 10.60 5.35 -12.04
N LEU A 276 11.34 4.26 -12.26
CA LEU A 276 11.17 2.99 -11.54
C LEU A 276 11.43 3.12 -10.04
N SER A 277 12.35 3.99 -9.62
CA SER A 277 12.60 4.26 -8.20
C SER A 277 11.55 5.16 -7.54
N THR A 278 10.76 5.88 -8.33
CA THR A 278 9.82 6.91 -7.84
C THR A 278 8.37 6.47 -7.91
N VAL A 279 7.98 5.72 -8.97
CA VAL A 279 6.60 5.29 -9.24
C VAL A 279 5.97 4.59 -8.03
N ARG A 280 4.68 4.90 -7.77
CA ARG A 280 3.98 4.43 -6.57
C ARG A 280 2.74 3.65 -6.93
N GLY A 281 2.54 2.54 -6.24
CA GLY A 281 1.36 1.73 -6.47
C GLY A 281 1.47 0.31 -5.93
N THR A 282 0.54 -0.51 -6.37
CA THR A 282 0.45 -1.93 -6.00
C THR A 282 -0.10 -2.71 -7.18
N VAL A 283 0.51 -3.80 -7.52
CA VAL A 283 -0.15 -4.87 -8.27
C VAL A 283 -0.57 -5.94 -7.28
N GLN A 284 -1.82 -6.34 -7.30
CA GLN A 284 -2.31 -7.29 -6.27
C GLN A 284 -1.67 -8.66 -6.42
N ALA A 285 -1.71 -9.27 -7.57
CA ALA A 285 -0.97 -10.46 -8.00
C ALA A 285 -0.80 -11.59 -6.95
N ASP A 286 -1.69 -11.70 -5.97
CA ASP A 286 -1.65 -12.76 -4.95
C ASP A 286 -2.27 -14.05 -5.49
N ILE A 287 -1.44 -14.84 -6.14
CA ILE A 287 -1.83 -16.09 -6.79
C ILE A 287 -2.19 -17.19 -5.80
N LEU A 288 -1.58 -17.20 -4.60
CA LEU A 288 -1.89 -18.21 -3.59
C LEU A 288 -3.31 -18.03 -3.05
N LYS A 289 -3.68 -16.78 -2.76
CA LYS A 289 -5.03 -16.41 -2.38
C LYS A 289 -6.06 -16.73 -3.48
N GLU A 290 -5.71 -16.48 -4.74
CA GLU A 290 -6.58 -16.76 -5.88
C GLU A 290 -6.90 -18.26 -6.00
N ASP A 291 -5.88 -19.10 -5.82
CA ASP A 291 -6.06 -20.56 -5.81
C ASP A 291 -6.91 -21.04 -4.62
N GLN A 292 -6.63 -20.52 -3.43
CA GLN A 292 -7.28 -20.93 -2.19
C GLN A 292 -8.73 -20.46 -2.06
N ALA A 293 -9.05 -19.22 -2.46
CA ALA A 293 -10.32 -18.59 -2.12
C ALA A 293 -11.23 -18.30 -3.33
N GLN A 294 -10.70 -18.20 -4.53
CA GLN A 294 -11.45 -17.78 -5.72
C GLN A 294 -11.53 -18.86 -6.80
N ASN A 295 -10.59 -19.80 -6.83
CA ASN A 295 -10.49 -20.85 -7.87
C ASN A 295 -10.55 -20.28 -9.30
N THR A 296 -9.87 -19.17 -9.53
CA THR A 296 -9.85 -18.43 -10.81
C THR A 296 -8.50 -18.45 -11.49
N CYS A 297 -7.56 -19.29 -11.01
CA CYS A 297 -6.21 -19.40 -11.54
C CYS A 297 -6.22 -19.84 -13.02
N ILE A 298 -5.54 -19.05 -13.87
CA ILE A 298 -5.33 -19.38 -15.28
C ILE A 298 -4.01 -20.13 -15.53
N PHE A 299 -3.11 -20.13 -14.54
CA PHE A 299 -1.83 -20.82 -14.56
C PHE A 299 -1.72 -21.77 -13.37
N SER A 300 -0.86 -22.76 -13.51
CA SER A 300 -0.50 -23.61 -12.37
C SER A 300 0.22 -22.80 -11.30
N THR A 301 0.02 -23.15 -10.03
CA THR A 301 0.64 -22.46 -8.89
C THR A 301 2.18 -22.39 -9.00
N PRO A 302 2.92 -23.45 -9.42
CA PRO A 302 4.37 -23.36 -9.61
C PRO A 302 4.78 -22.34 -10.69
N PHE A 303 4.03 -22.29 -11.81
CA PHE A 303 4.32 -21.32 -12.86
C PHE A 303 4.01 -19.89 -12.41
N ALA A 304 2.91 -19.68 -11.73
CA ALA A 304 2.53 -18.38 -11.18
C ALA A 304 3.54 -17.89 -10.14
N LEU A 305 4.03 -18.77 -9.23
CA LEU A 305 5.13 -18.43 -8.30
C LEU A 305 6.41 -18.04 -9.05
N LYS A 306 6.72 -18.74 -10.15
CA LYS A 306 7.87 -18.38 -10.99
C LYS A 306 7.73 -16.96 -11.55
N LEU A 307 6.56 -16.63 -12.09
CA LEU A 307 6.28 -15.28 -12.61
C LEU A 307 6.41 -14.21 -11.52
N MET A 308 5.89 -14.47 -10.32
CA MET A 308 6.03 -13.55 -9.19
C MET A 308 7.49 -13.37 -8.77
N GLY A 309 8.26 -14.45 -8.78
CA GLY A 309 9.69 -14.37 -8.53
C GLY A 309 10.44 -13.56 -9.60
N ASP A 310 10.05 -13.67 -10.87
CA ASP A 310 10.65 -12.89 -11.95
C ASP A 310 10.31 -11.39 -11.80
N VAL A 311 9.07 -11.05 -11.43
CA VAL A 311 8.67 -9.67 -11.10
C VAL A 311 9.48 -9.14 -9.93
N GLN A 312 9.62 -9.93 -8.85
CA GLN A 312 10.38 -9.50 -7.68
C GLN A 312 11.87 -9.30 -8.00
N GLN A 313 12.46 -10.17 -8.82
CA GLN A 313 13.84 -9.99 -9.29
C GLN A 313 13.99 -8.69 -10.08
N TYR A 314 13.05 -8.42 -11.00
CA TYR A 314 13.03 -7.16 -11.75
C TYR A 314 12.97 -5.94 -10.82
N TYR A 315 12.20 -6.00 -9.74
CA TYR A 315 12.12 -4.90 -8.76
C TYR A 315 13.43 -4.68 -8.03
N ILE A 316 14.12 -5.75 -7.67
CA ILE A 316 15.46 -5.67 -7.05
C ILE A 316 16.47 -5.05 -8.02
N ASP A 317 16.54 -5.58 -9.25
CA ASP A 317 17.51 -5.18 -10.26
C ASP A 317 17.34 -3.71 -10.69
N HIS A 318 16.11 -3.20 -10.65
CA HIS A 318 15.77 -1.84 -11.06
C HIS A 318 15.45 -0.89 -9.89
N ASN A 319 15.68 -1.31 -8.65
CA ASN A 319 15.45 -0.49 -7.45
C ASN A 319 14.02 0.07 -7.33
N VAL A 320 13.01 -0.74 -7.67
CA VAL A 320 11.60 -0.36 -7.54
C VAL A 320 11.19 -0.47 -6.08
N ARG A 321 11.10 0.65 -5.36
CA ARG A 321 10.93 0.67 -3.89
C ARG A 321 9.56 1.12 -3.42
N ASN A 322 8.86 1.92 -4.22
CA ASN A 322 7.60 2.54 -3.81
C ASN A 322 6.38 1.85 -4.41
N HIS A 323 6.60 0.71 -5.06
CA HIS A 323 5.55 -0.11 -5.66
C HIS A 323 5.57 -1.51 -5.05
N TYR A 324 4.40 -2.00 -4.59
CA TYR A 324 4.28 -3.34 -4.05
C TYR A 324 4.15 -4.36 -5.18
N SER A 325 4.96 -5.42 -5.11
CA SER A 325 4.99 -6.50 -6.11
C SER A 325 3.86 -7.51 -5.91
N VAL A 326 3.40 -7.65 -4.67
CA VAL A 326 2.28 -8.49 -4.29
C VAL A 326 1.56 -7.88 -3.09
N SER A 327 0.23 -7.95 -3.09
CA SER A 327 -0.61 -7.68 -1.93
C SER A 327 -1.12 -9.01 -1.38
N ILE A 328 -0.52 -9.48 -0.31
CA ILE A 328 -0.89 -10.73 0.37
C ILE A 328 -2.21 -10.48 1.08
N SER A 329 -3.31 -10.90 0.45
CA SER A 329 -4.66 -10.45 0.78
C SER A 329 -5.46 -11.54 1.50
N GLY A 330 -5.72 -11.30 2.79
CA GLY A 330 -6.55 -12.18 3.61
C GLY A 330 -8.06 -11.96 3.46
N TYR A 331 -8.49 -10.79 2.96
CA TYR A 331 -9.92 -10.47 2.91
C TYR A 331 -10.73 -11.43 2.02
N HIS A 332 -10.18 -11.96 0.95
CA HIS A 332 -10.85 -12.97 0.11
C HIS A 332 -11.07 -14.28 0.86
N ILE A 333 -10.16 -14.64 1.76
CA ILE A 333 -10.28 -15.81 2.62
C ILE A 333 -11.43 -15.61 3.61
N ALA A 334 -11.56 -14.38 4.16
CA ALA A 334 -12.68 -14.01 5.00
C ALA A 334 -14.01 -14.00 4.23
N GLU A 335 -14.05 -13.46 3.01
CA GLU A 335 -15.23 -13.48 2.13
C GLU A 335 -15.65 -14.92 1.75
N ALA A 336 -14.71 -15.84 1.66
CA ALA A 336 -14.99 -17.27 1.47
C ALA A 336 -15.55 -17.96 2.74
N GLY A 337 -15.70 -17.22 3.86
CA GLY A 337 -16.32 -17.69 5.09
C GLY A 337 -15.36 -18.02 6.24
N ALA A 338 -14.08 -17.69 6.12
CA ALA A 338 -13.11 -17.89 7.20
C ALA A 338 -13.33 -16.90 8.35
N ASN A 339 -13.15 -17.38 9.57
CA ASN A 339 -13.11 -16.52 10.75
C ASN A 339 -11.76 -15.73 10.81
N PRO A 340 -11.65 -14.69 11.65
CA PRO A 340 -10.44 -13.84 11.72
C PRO A 340 -9.15 -14.62 12.03
N ILE A 341 -9.21 -15.66 12.84
CA ILE A 341 -8.03 -16.49 13.19
C ILE A 341 -7.56 -17.27 11.96
N THR A 342 -8.48 -17.91 11.24
CA THR A 342 -8.18 -18.63 10.00
C THR A 342 -7.69 -17.70 8.91
N GLN A 343 -8.32 -16.52 8.76
CA GLN A 343 -7.86 -15.49 7.84
C GLN A 343 -6.41 -15.11 8.13
N LEU A 344 -6.08 -14.78 9.38
CA LEU A 344 -4.73 -14.40 9.80
C LEU A 344 -3.73 -15.53 9.51
N ALA A 345 -4.04 -16.75 9.94
CA ALA A 345 -3.15 -17.91 9.79
C ALA A 345 -2.81 -18.19 8.31
N LEU A 346 -3.83 -18.24 7.44
CA LEU A 346 -3.62 -18.50 6.01
C LEU A 346 -2.90 -17.34 5.30
N THR A 347 -3.21 -16.10 5.66
CA THR A 347 -2.54 -14.93 5.09
C THR A 347 -1.05 -14.90 5.44
N LEU A 348 -0.71 -15.20 6.70
CA LEU A 348 0.69 -15.28 7.12
C LEU A 348 1.40 -16.48 6.47
N ALA A 349 0.73 -17.63 6.34
CA ALA A 349 1.28 -18.79 5.64
C ALA A 349 1.60 -18.47 4.18
N ASN A 350 0.72 -17.74 3.47
CA ASN A 350 0.98 -17.27 2.12
C ASN A 350 2.19 -16.32 2.08
N GLY A 351 2.30 -15.40 3.04
CA GLY A 351 3.45 -14.50 3.17
C GLY A 351 4.76 -15.26 3.35
N PHE A 352 4.80 -16.24 4.23
CA PHE A 352 5.97 -17.10 4.44
C PHE A 352 6.33 -17.89 3.18
N THR A 353 5.33 -18.39 2.45
CA THR A 353 5.54 -19.10 1.19
C THR A 353 6.23 -18.22 0.15
N TYR A 354 5.81 -16.97 -0.01
CA TYR A 354 6.51 -16.02 -0.91
C TYR A 354 7.95 -15.75 -0.44
N VAL A 355 8.15 -15.49 0.85
CA VAL A 355 9.47 -15.21 1.42
C VAL A 355 10.41 -16.42 1.22
N GLU A 356 9.98 -17.63 1.53
CA GLU A 356 10.77 -18.85 1.35
C GLU A 356 11.09 -19.08 -0.13
N TYR A 357 10.11 -18.90 -1.01
CA TYR A 357 10.31 -19.05 -2.44
C TYR A 357 11.34 -18.06 -2.99
N TYR A 358 11.23 -16.78 -2.64
CA TYR A 358 12.20 -15.76 -3.09
C TYR A 358 13.59 -16.02 -2.54
N ARG A 359 13.71 -16.41 -1.28
CA ARG A 359 14.98 -16.82 -0.70
C ARG A 359 15.58 -18.06 -1.36
N SER A 360 14.77 -19.05 -1.72
CA SER A 360 15.25 -20.24 -2.45
C SER A 360 15.81 -19.90 -3.83
N ARG A 361 15.40 -18.78 -4.42
CA ARG A 361 15.96 -18.21 -5.65
C ARG A 361 17.21 -17.35 -5.43
N GLY A 362 17.71 -17.23 -4.21
CA GLY A 362 18.90 -16.45 -3.85
C GLY A 362 18.64 -14.96 -3.67
N MET A 363 17.39 -14.52 -3.57
CA MET A 363 17.07 -13.11 -3.34
C MET A 363 17.35 -12.71 -1.88
N ASP A 364 17.88 -11.51 -1.71
CA ASP A 364 18.12 -10.91 -0.40
C ASP A 364 16.80 -10.39 0.20
N ILE A 365 16.46 -10.84 1.40
CA ILE A 365 15.21 -10.49 2.08
C ILE A 365 15.08 -8.98 2.31
N ASP A 366 16.17 -8.31 2.66
CA ASP A 366 16.15 -6.86 2.93
C ASP A 366 15.85 -6.03 1.68
N LYS A 367 16.07 -6.62 0.50
CA LYS A 367 15.78 -5.98 -0.78
C LYS A 367 14.34 -6.18 -1.24
N PHE A 368 13.71 -7.31 -0.92
CA PHE A 368 12.35 -7.59 -1.42
C PHE A 368 11.24 -7.40 -0.37
N ALA A 369 11.52 -7.58 0.92
CA ALA A 369 10.49 -7.46 1.95
C ALA A 369 9.73 -6.12 1.91
N PRO A 370 10.37 -4.97 1.61
CA PRO A 370 9.65 -3.71 1.46
C PRO A 370 8.62 -3.66 0.32
N ASN A 371 8.70 -4.57 -0.65
CA ASN A 371 7.74 -4.66 -1.76
C ASN A 371 6.55 -5.58 -1.47
N LEU A 372 6.53 -6.25 -0.31
CA LEU A 372 5.41 -7.07 0.13
C LEU A 372 4.44 -6.23 0.97
N SER A 373 3.15 -6.40 0.76
CA SER A 373 2.13 -5.80 1.61
C SER A 373 1.13 -6.84 2.07
N PHE A 374 0.66 -6.70 3.31
CA PHE A 374 -0.40 -7.53 3.87
C PHE A 374 -1.70 -6.73 3.94
N PHE A 375 -2.79 -7.38 3.60
CA PHE A 375 -4.12 -6.78 3.66
C PHE A 375 -5.10 -7.73 4.35
N PHE A 376 -5.68 -7.29 5.45
CA PHE A 376 -6.67 -8.03 6.22
C PHE A 376 -8.04 -7.36 6.11
N SER A 377 -9.10 -8.15 6.19
CA SER A 377 -10.45 -7.64 6.40
C SER A 377 -10.63 -7.19 7.84
N ASN A 378 -11.31 -6.08 8.03
CA ASN A 378 -11.74 -5.59 9.34
C ASN A 378 -13.06 -6.21 9.74
#